data_4d20dfa37bba4ec51183a58df361efca
#
_entry.id   4d20dfa37bba4ec51183a58df361efca
#
_cell.length_a   1.000
_cell.length_b   1.000
_cell.length_c   1.000
_cell.angle_alpha   90.00
_cell.angle_beta   90.00
_cell.angle_gamma   90.00
#
_symmetry.space_group_name_H-M   'P 1'
#
loop_
_entity.id
_entity.type
_entity.pdbx_description
1 polymer ?
#
loop_
_entity_poly.entity_id
_entity_poly.type
_entity_poly.pdbx_seq_one_letter_code
_entity_poly.pdbx_strand_id
1 'polypeptide(L)'
;MRENERIVIHRLGESFRDCTQIRRDSCAEPGPGEVLIRNHFAGVNGVYDQMMCLDKVEHTRVTPPAETGVEAIGIVEAVGDGVVSPNPGQSVVTVNVGQAYRYWQLCPAEDAIPVPQVAPEVLALIPSGVSALVALEQVGELTTGETVLITAAAGGLGNVMTQLAVAAGNHVIAVCGNADKAAWLASVGADRVINYRNESPGAVLASEYADSIDLAMDSVGGDVFDVLVDHLAPRG
;
A
#
# COMPACT_ATOMS: atom_id res chain seq x y z
N MET A 1 20.78 -26.11 5.88
CA MET A 1 20.14 -25.28 4.87
C MET A 1 18.64 -25.31 5.11
N ARG A 2 17.98 -24.16 5.16
CA ARG A 2 16.54 -24.03 5.36
C ARG A 2 15.84 -24.18 4.03
N GLU A 3 14.77 -24.98 3.96
CA GLU A 3 13.91 -25.04 2.78
C GLU A 3 13.14 -23.73 2.65
N ASN A 4 13.16 -23.14 1.46
CA ASN A 4 12.50 -21.88 1.13
C ASN A 4 11.48 -22.09 0.02
N GLU A 5 10.23 -21.71 0.27
CA GLU A 5 9.23 -21.58 -0.79
C GLU A 5 9.09 -20.10 -1.13
N ARG A 6 9.03 -19.81 -2.43
CA ARG A 6 8.88 -18.45 -2.96
C ARG A 6 8.05 -18.45 -4.23
N ILE A 7 7.32 -17.36 -4.44
CA ILE A 7 6.56 -17.13 -5.67
C ILE A 7 7.46 -16.37 -6.64
N VAL A 8 7.60 -16.88 -7.86
CA VAL A 8 8.42 -16.24 -8.90
C VAL A 8 7.62 -16.08 -10.19
N ILE A 9 7.84 -14.99 -10.90
CA ILE A 9 7.36 -14.81 -12.28
C ILE A 9 8.22 -15.68 -13.18
N HIS A 10 7.63 -16.67 -13.83
CA HIS A 10 8.34 -17.57 -14.75
C HIS A 10 8.15 -17.19 -16.22
N ARG A 11 7.15 -16.38 -16.52
CA ARG A 11 6.86 -15.80 -17.85
C ARG A 11 6.08 -14.49 -17.70
N LEU A 12 6.13 -13.62 -18.69
CA LEU A 12 5.29 -12.42 -18.75
C LEU A 12 3.88 -12.76 -19.25
N GLY A 13 2.88 -11.95 -18.89
CA GLY A 13 1.48 -12.10 -19.30
C GLY A 13 0.52 -11.34 -18.42
N GLU A 14 -0.77 -11.47 -18.69
CA GLU A 14 -1.83 -10.65 -18.07
C GLU A 14 -2.33 -11.16 -16.71
N SER A 15 -2.17 -12.45 -16.44
CA SER A 15 -2.67 -13.08 -15.21
C SER A 15 -1.52 -13.42 -14.27
N PHE A 16 -1.53 -12.84 -13.07
CA PHE A 16 -0.54 -13.17 -12.03
C PHE A 16 -0.48 -14.67 -11.76
N ARG A 17 -1.63 -15.34 -11.68
CA ARG A 17 -1.71 -16.79 -11.46
C ARG A 17 -1.00 -17.59 -12.56
N ASP A 18 -1.17 -17.17 -13.82
CA ASP A 18 -0.60 -17.89 -14.98
C ASP A 18 0.87 -17.54 -15.21
N CYS A 19 1.32 -16.39 -14.74
CA CYS A 19 2.70 -15.90 -14.87
C CYS A 19 3.60 -16.38 -13.75
N THR A 20 3.04 -16.80 -12.62
CA THR A 20 3.80 -17.16 -11.43
C THR A 20 3.80 -18.66 -11.15
N GLN A 21 4.80 -19.10 -10.42
CA GLN A 21 4.89 -20.46 -9.88
C GLN A 21 5.57 -20.44 -8.52
N ILE A 22 5.26 -21.45 -7.71
CA ILE A 22 5.98 -21.69 -6.46
C ILE A 22 7.28 -22.41 -6.79
N ARG A 23 8.41 -21.84 -6.36
CA ARG A 23 9.71 -22.50 -6.34
C ARG A 23 10.10 -22.91 -4.94
N ARG A 24 10.73 -24.07 -4.86
CA ARG A 24 11.33 -24.61 -3.63
C ARG A 24 12.83 -24.72 -3.84
N ASP A 25 13.57 -24.08 -2.97
CA ASP A 25 15.03 -24.12 -2.94
C ASP A 25 15.54 -23.99 -1.51
N SER A 26 16.85 -23.96 -1.32
CA SER A 26 17.44 -23.75 -0.01
C SER A 26 17.81 -22.28 0.16
N CYS A 27 17.50 -21.73 1.32
CA CYS A 27 18.00 -20.41 1.73
C CYS A 27 19.43 -20.52 2.28
N ALA A 28 20.29 -19.62 1.86
CA ALA A 28 21.64 -19.48 2.41
C ALA A 28 21.63 -18.88 3.82
N GLU A 29 22.73 -18.99 4.53
CA GLU A 29 22.97 -18.20 5.74
C GLU A 29 23.36 -16.77 5.35
N PRO A 30 23.11 -15.75 6.21
CA PRO A 30 23.42 -14.37 5.88
C PRO A 30 24.92 -14.14 5.78
N GLY A 31 25.35 -13.44 4.73
CA GLY A 31 26.71 -12.96 4.54
C GLY A 31 26.99 -11.70 5.38
N PRO A 32 28.22 -11.15 5.30
CA PRO A 32 28.57 -9.92 6.02
C PRO A 32 27.61 -8.76 5.65
N GLY A 33 27.08 -8.08 6.67
CA GLY A 33 26.12 -6.98 6.50
C GLY A 33 24.69 -7.39 6.18
N GLU A 34 24.40 -8.69 6.03
CA GLU A 34 23.05 -9.20 5.72
C GLU A 34 22.32 -9.73 6.94
N VAL A 35 21.00 -9.78 6.85
CA VAL A 35 20.12 -10.44 7.81
C VAL A 35 19.26 -11.50 7.12
N LEU A 36 18.99 -12.57 7.84
CA LEU A 36 18.04 -13.60 7.46
C LEU A 36 16.74 -13.39 8.23
N ILE A 37 15.65 -13.19 7.51
CA ILE A 37 14.32 -12.93 8.07
C ILE A 37 13.40 -14.10 7.78
N ARG A 38 12.68 -14.55 8.80
CA ARG A 38 11.53 -15.44 8.64
C ARG A 38 10.29 -14.57 8.44
N ASN A 39 9.77 -14.52 7.21
CA ASN A 39 8.54 -13.79 6.92
C ASN A 39 7.32 -14.49 7.52
N HIS A 40 6.46 -13.71 8.15
CA HIS A 40 5.19 -14.15 8.72
C HIS A 40 4.00 -13.70 7.89
N PHE A 41 4.08 -12.47 7.35
CA PHE A 41 3.09 -11.91 6.46
C PHE A 41 3.79 -11.17 5.31
N ALA A 42 3.14 -11.15 4.16
CA ALA A 42 3.52 -10.33 3.02
C ALA A 42 2.30 -9.51 2.54
N GLY A 43 2.52 -8.28 2.19
CA GLY A 43 1.49 -7.41 1.63
C GLY A 43 1.19 -7.77 0.18
N VAL A 44 -0.09 -7.80 -0.19
CA VAL A 44 -0.52 -8.04 -1.57
C VAL A 44 -0.82 -6.72 -2.26
N ASN A 45 -0.01 -6.37 -3.25
CA ASN A 45 -0.15 -5.15 -4.06
C ASN A 45 -0.62 -5.52 -5.46
N GLY A 46 -1.90 -5.88 -5.62
CA GLY A 46 -2.44 -6.50 -6.82
C GLY A 46 -2.17 -5.74 -8.11
N VAL A 47 -2.21 -4.40 -8.09
CA VAL A 47 -1.89 -3.56 -9.26
C VAL A 47 -0.40 -3.69 -9.60
N TYR A 48 0.48 -3.55 -8.60
CA TYR A 48 1.92 -3.65 -8.80
C TYR A 48 2.32 -5.06 -9.27
N ASP A 49 1.79 -6.10 -8.64
CA ASP A 49 2.04 -7.49 -9.00
C ASP A 49 1.63 -7.78 -10.45
N GLN A 50 0.50 -7.21 -10.90
CA GLN A 50 0.07 -7.31 -12.29
C GLN A 50 0.98 -6.52 -13.22
N MET A 51 1.39 -5.30 -12.86
CA MET A 51 2.33 -4.50 -13.66
C MET A 51 3.68 -5.21 -13.81
N MET A 52 4.16 -5.91 -12.78
CA MET A 52 5.36 -6.76 -12.84
C MET A 52 5.17 -7.89 -13.89
N CYS A 53 4.03 -8.57 -13.89
CA CYS A 53 3.74 -9.61 -14.87
C CYS A 53 3.66 -9.08 -16.31
N LEU A 54 3.27 -7.82 -16.49
CA LEU A 54 3.16 -7.14 -17.80
C LEU A 54 4.47 -6.46 -18.25
N ASP A 55 5.53 -6.46 -17.44
CA ASP A 55 6.75 -5.64 -17.63
C ASP A 55 6.42 -4.15 -17.84
N LYS A 56 5.47 -3.63 -17.04
CA LYS A 56 5.01 -2.23 -17.11
C LYS A 56 5.41 -1.38 -15.91
N VAL A 57 6.31 -1.86 -15.06
CA VAL A 57 6.86 -1.08 -13.95
C VAL A 57 7.95 -0.15 -14.50
N GLU A 58 7.78 1.16 -14.36
CA GLU A 58 8.62 2.16 -15.02
C GLU A 58 10.11 2.09 -14.65
N HIS A 59 10.41 1.76 -13.39
CA HIS A 59 11.77 1.77 -12.85
C HIS A 59 12.46 0.39 -12.85
N THR A 60 11.77 -0.66 -13.32
CA THR A 60 12.28 -2.03 -13.28
C THR A 60 11.89 -2.81 -14.53
N ARG A 61 12.86 -3.45 -15.16
CA ARG A 61 12.61 -4.45 -16.22
C ARG A 61 12.46 -5.82 -15.60
N VAL A 62 11.38 -6.49 -15.94
CA VAL A 62 11.09 -7.84 -15.45
C VAL A 62 11.62 -8.89 -16.43
N THR A 63 12.66 -9.56 -16.03
CA THR A 63 13.22 -10.67 -16.82
C THR A 63 12.98 -11.98 -16.08
N PRO A 64 12.08 -12.85 -16.57
CA PRO A 64 11.84 -14.14 -15.94
C PRO A 64 13.07 -15.06 -15.96
N PRO A 65 13.35 -15.82 -14.87
CA PRO A 65 12.56 -15.84 -13.65
C PRO A 65 12.83 -14.62 -12.76
N ALA A 66 11.75 -13.95 -12.30
CA ALA A 66 11.85 -12.78 -11.44
C ALA A 66 11.15 -13.01 -10.09
N GLU A 67 11.65 -12.36 -9.06
CA GLU A 67 11.09 -12.39 -7.70
C GLU A 67 9.81 -11.58 -7.62
N THR A 68 9.01 -11.82 -6.57
CA THR A 68 7.72 -11.14 -6.37
C THR A 68 7.51 -10.67 -4.94
N GLY A 69 6.55 -9.76 -4.78
CA GLY A 69 6.15 -9.15 -3.51
C GLY A 69 6.95 -7.92 -3.16
N VAL A 70 6.28 -6.90 -2.66
CA VAL A 70 6.88 -5.59 -2.34
C VAL A 70 7.33 -5.54 -0.89
N GLU A 71 6.45 -5.88 0.05
CA GLU A 71 6.72 -5.78 1.48
C GLU A 71 6.38 -7.05 2.23
N ALA A 72 7.16 -7.31 3.27
CA ALA A 72 6.93 -8.38 4.23
C ALA A 72 7.24 -7.93 5.65
N ILE A 73 6.65 -8.61 6.62
CA ILE A 73 6.95 -8.46 8.05
C ILE A 73 7.30 -9.83 8.62
N GLY A 74 8.36 -9.86 9.43
CA GLY A 74 8.86 -11.10 9.99
C GLY A 74 9.77 -10.88 11.19
N ILE A 75 10.47 -11.94 11.54
CA ILE A 75 11.42 -11.96 12.65
C ILE A 75 12.81 -12.24 12.09
N VAL A 76 13.80 -11.49 12.57
CA VAL A 76 15.20 -11.75 12.27
C VAL A 76 15.62 -13.07 12.91
N GLU A 77 16.03 -14.01 12.10
CA GLU A 77 16.46 -15.35 12.54
C GLU A 77 17.97 -15.42 12.77
N ALA A 78 18.72 -14.77 11.89
CA ALA A 78 20.18 -14.71 11.95
C ALA A 78 20.72 -13.42 11.35
N VAL A 79 21.90 -13.04 11.72
CA VAL A 79 22.62 -11.88 11.21
C VAL A 79 24.02 -12.28 10.79
N GLY A 80 24.54 -11.65 9.74
CA GLY A 80 25.91 -11.82 9.26
C GLY A 80 26.90 -10.96 10.03
N ASP A 81 28.17 -11.14 9.70
CA ASP A 81 29.25 -10.39 10.31
C ASP A 81 29.10 -8.88 10.08
N GLY A 82 29.39 -8.09 11.12
CA GLY A 82 29.35 -6.64 11.08
C GLY A 82 27.96 -6.01 11.25
N VAL A 83 26.88 -6.80 11.34
CA VAL A 83 25.54 -6.27 11.59
C VAL A 83 25.41 -5.89 13.08
N VAL A 84 25.09 -4.61 13.32
CA VAL A 84 24.88 -4.06 14.67
C VAL A 84 23.39 -4.05 15.02
N SER A 85 22.54 -3.84 14.04
CA SER A 85 21.06 -3.81 14.13
C SER A 85 20.49 -4.16 12.76
N PRO A 86 19.31 -4.86 12.70
CA PRO A 86 18.57 -5.44 13.82
C PRO A 86 19.24 -6.70 14.40
N ASN A 87 18.82 -7.11 15.61
CA ASN A 87 19.30 -8.32 16.29
C ASN A 87 18.39 -9.54 16.03
N PRO A 88 18.90 -10.77 16.14
CA PRO A 88 18.06 -11.96 16.13
C PRO A 88 16.91 -11.88 17.16
N GLY A 89 15.71 -12.28 16.73
CA GLY A 89 14.48 -12.19 17.50
C GLY A 89 13.74 -10.87 17.37
N GLN A 90 14.31 -9.83 16.77
CA GLN A 90 13.59 -8.58 16.52
C GLN A 90 12.57 -8.72 15.37
N SER A 91 11.43 -8.06 15.56
CA SER A 91 10.42 -7.88 14.51
C SER A 91 10.89 -6.81 13.54
N VAL A 92 10.82 -7.11 12.25
CA VAL A 92 11.22 -6.19 11.19
C VAL A 92 10.24 -6.22 10.03
N VAL A 93 10.17 -5.11 9.32
CA VAL A 93 9.50 -5.02 8.02
C VAL A 93 10.55 -4.75 6.94
N THR A 94 10.32 -5.30 5.75
CA THR A 94 11.11 -5.02 4.55
C THR A 94 10.21 -4.48 3.46
N VAL A 95 10.74 -3.54 2.68
CA VAL A 95 10.08 -2.98 1.49
C VAL A 95 11.05 -3.15 0.31
N ASN A 96 11.25 -4.40 -0.09
CA ASN A 96 12.14 -4.78 -1.18
C ASN A 96 11.36 -5.35 -2.33
N VAL A 97 11.31 -4.64 -3.42
CA VAL A 97 10.62 -5.09 -4.65
C VAL A 97 11.16 -6.45 -5.09
N GLY A 98 10.22 -7.39 -5.26
CA GLY A 98 10.53 -8.71 -5.78
C GLY A 98 11.02 -9.74 -4.76
N GLN A 99 10.95 -9.50 -3.47
CA GLN A 99 11.48 -10.42 -2.46
C GLN A 99 10.54 -10.83 -1.34
N ALA A 100 9.33 -10.28 -1.25
CA ALA A 100 8.46 -10.48 -0.09
C ALA A 100 7.71 -11.82 -0.09
N TYR A 101 7.38 -12.39 -1.25
CA TYR A 101 6.59 -13.62 -1.32
C TYR A 101 7.45 -14.88 -1.15
N ARG A 102 8.06 -15.02 0.04
CA ARG A 102 8.90 -16.16 0.44
C ARG A 102 8.90 -16.38 1.95
N TYR A 103 9.23 -17.59 2.38
CA TYR A 103 9.35 -17.88 3.81
C TYR A 103 10.62 -17.28 4.42
N TRP A 104 11.74 -17.38 3.73
CA TRP A 104 13.04 -16.92 4.20
C TRP A 104 13.57 -15.84 3.25
N GLN A 105 13.82 -14.67 3.78
CA GLN A 105 14.34 -13.52 3.04
C GLN A 105 15.74 -13.17 3.55
N LEU A 106 16.68 -13.06 2.61
CA LEU A 106 17.99 -12.44 2.85
C LEU A 106 17.95 -11.03 2.30
N CYS A 107 18.41 -10.07 3.08
CA CYS A 107 18.56 -8.68 2.64
C CYS A 107 19.68 -7.99 3.41
N PRO A 108 20.18 -6.84 2.91
CA PRO A 108 21.03 -5.94 3.70
C PRO A 108 20.34 -5.57 5.02
N ALA A 109 21.10 -5.46 6.09
CA ALA A 109 20.55 -5.14 7.41
C ALA A 109 19.85 -3.77 7.44
N GLU A 110 20.27 -2.82 6.61
CA GLU A 110 19.69 -1.50 6.47
C GLU A 110 18.28 -1.51 5.86
N ASP A 111 17.93 -2.56 5.09
CA ASP A 111 16.60 -2.73 4.50
C ASP A 111 15.61 -3.40 5.47
N ALA A 112 16.08 -3.90 6.59
CA ALA A 112 15.26 -4.53 7.63
C ALA A 112 14.92 -3.52 8.73
N ILE A 113 13.78 -2.85 8.59
CA ILE A 113 13.34 -1.77 9.48
C ILE A 113 12.71 -2.36 10.74
N PRO A 114 13.25 -2.10 11.95
CA PRO A 114 12.66 -2.59 13.20
C PRO A 114 11.24 -2.04 13.42
N VAL A 115 10.34 -2.93 13.86
CA VAL A 115 8.95 -2.59 14.20
C VAL A 115 8.59 -3.17 15.58
N PRO A 116 7.55 -2.63 16.25
CA PRO A 116 7.21 -3.07 17.62
C PRO A 116 6.83 -4.54 17.73
N GLN A 117 6.14 -5.07 16.70
CA GLN A 117 5.66 -6.47 16.71
C GLN A 117 5.35 -6.94 15.28
N VAL A 118 5.33 -8.25 15.09
CA VAL A 118 4.82 -8.86 13.85
C VAL A 118 3.30 -8.88 13.90
N ALA A 119 2.67 -7.97 13.13
CA ALA A 119 1.22 -7.90 13.00
C ALA A 119 0.84 -7.45 11.58
N PRO A 120 -0.22 -8.00 10.99
CA PRO A 120 -0.67 -7.59 9.64
C PRO A 120 -1.06 -6.12 9.58
N GLU A 121 -1.56 -5.54 10.68
CA GLU A 121 -1.91 -4.12 10.78
C GLU A 121 -0.66 -3.24 10.67
N VAL A 122 0.46 -3.65 11.27
CA VAL A 122 1.74 -2.92 11.14
C VAL A 122 2.22 -2.97 9.69
N LEU A 123 2.16 -4.15 9.05
CA LEU A 123 2.55 -4.29 7.65
C LEU A 123 1.66 -3.43 6.71
N ALA A 124 0.34 -3.40 6.95
CA ALA A 124 -0.61 -2.62 6.15
C ALA A 124 -0.32 -1.12 6.15
N LEU A 125 0.34 -0.61 7.21
CA LEU A 125 0.73 0.79 7.30
C LEU A 125 2.01 1.13 6.51
N ILE A 126 2.76 0.14 6.02
CA ILE A 126 4.06 0.44 5.42
C ILE A 126 3.90 1.10 4.06
N PRO A 127 3.63 0.54 2.93
CA PRO A 127 3.52 1.36 1.72
C PRO A 127 2.33 2.33 1.78
N SER A 128 1.15 1.84 2.16
CA SER A 128 -0.07 2.65 2.12
C SER A 128 -0.11 3.74 3.19
N GLY A 129 0.35 3.45 4.40
CA GLY A 129 0.35 4.43 5.49
C GLY A 129 1.34 5.55 5.27
N VAL A 130 2.58 5.22 4.88
CA VAL A 130 3.60 6.23 4.56
C VAL A 130 3.16 7.08 3.37
N SER A 131 2.63 6.46 2.31
CA SER A 131 2.13 7.19 1.15
C SER A 131 0.95 8.11 1.51
N ALA A 132 0.02 7.63 2.35
CA ALA A 132 -1.10 8.44 2.83
C ALA A 132 -0.64 9.66 3.63
N LEU A 133 0.32 9.46 4.53
CA LEU A 133 0.87 10.53 5.36
C LEU A 133 1.58 11.59 4.51
N VAL A 134 2.45 11.15 3.59
CA VAL A 134 3.14 12.07 2.67
C VAL A 134 2.15 12.82 1.78
N ALA A 135 1.15 12.13 1.23
CA ALA A 135 0.16 12.74 0.36
C ALA A 135 -0.70 13.79 1.10
N LEU A 136 -1.15 13.49 2.31
CA LEU A 136 -1.98 14.41 3.10
C LEU A 136 -1.16 15.57 3.68
N GLU A 137 -0.03 15.27 4.35
CA GLU A 137 0.69 16.29 5.12
C GLU A 137 1.69 17.09 4.29
N GLN A 138 2.43 16.44 3.36
CA GLN A 138 3.51 17.11 2.64
C GLN A 138 3.10 17.64 1.28
N VAL A 139 2.17 16.97 0.61
CA VAL A 139 1.70 17.39 -0.72
C VAL A 139 0.40 18.17 -0.61
N GLY A 140 -0.57 17.64 0.14
CA GLY A 140 -1.88 18.25 0.36
C GLY A 140 -1.90 19.35 1.43
N GLU A 141 -0.80 19.46 2.22
CA GLU A 141 -0.70 20.44 3.33
C GLU A 141 -1.94 20.47 4.24
N LEU A 142 -2.51 19.27 4.49
CA LEU A 142 -3.75 19.07 5.22
C LEU A 142 -3.76 19.85 6.55
N THR A 143 -4.80 20.65 6.74
CA THR A 143 -5.06 21.33 8.00
C THR A 143 -6.38 20.87 8.64
N THR A 144 -6.61 21.22 9.89
CA THR A 144 -7.84 20.85 10.60
C THR A 144 -9.02 21.70 10.13
N GLY A 145 -10.19 21.09 9.95
CA GLY A 145 -11.45 21.79 9.63
C GLY A 145 -11.71 21.95 8.14
N GLU A 146 -10.92 21.29 7.30
CA GLU A 146 -11.09 21.26 5.84
C GLU A 146 -12.16 20.25 5.40
N THR A 147 -12.70 20.46 4.21
CA THR A 147 -13.50 19.48 3.48
C THR A 147 -12.58 18.67 2.56
N VAL A 148 -12.38 17.41 2.88
CA VAL A 148 -11.45 16.51 2.19
C VAL A 148 -12.22 15.45 1.41
N LEU A 149 -12.01 15.41 0.09
CA LEU A 149 -12.59 14.37 -0.77
C LEU A 149 -11.54 13.33 -1.12
N ILE A 150 -11.90 12.05 -0.96
CA ILE A 150 -11.00 10.92 -1.22
C ILE A 150 -11.69 9.94 -2.17
N THR A 151 -11.09 9.72 -3.35
CA THR A 151 -11.54 8.68 -4.29
C THR A 151 -10.91 7.34 -3.96
N ALA A 152 -11.52 6.25 -4.46
CA ALA A 152 -11.13 4.89 -4.10
C ALA A 152 -10.92 4.71 -2.58
N ALA A 153 -11.71 5.41 -1.77
CA ALA A 153 -11.53 5.60 -0.33
C ALA A 153 -11.46 4.29 0.48
N ALA A 154 -12.05 3.20 0.01
CA ALA A 154 -11.97 1.88 0.65
C ALA A 154 -10.85 0.98 0.07
N GLY A 155 -9.94 1.53 -0.73
CA GLY A 155 -8.72 0.86 -1.17
C GLY A 155 -7.62 0.89 -0.11
N GLY A 156 -6.49 0.23 -0.36
CA GLY A 156 -5.36 0.19 0.59
C GLY A 156 -4.90 1.58 1.02
N LEU A 157 -4.63 2.47 0.06
CA LEU A 157 -4.21 3.85 0.31
C LEU A 157 -5.36 4.73 0.83
N GLY A 158 -6.50 4.73 0.11
CA GLY A 158 -7.65 5.60 0.42
C GLY A 158 -8.23 5.37 1.80
N ASN A 159 -8.24 4.13 2.27
CA ASN A 159 -8.68 3.77 3.61
C ASN A 159 -7.81 4.41 4.71
N VAL A 160 -6.49 4.43 4.54
CA VAL A 160 -5.60 5.08 5.52
C VAL A 160 -5.75 6.60 5.45
N MET A 161 -5.83 7.17 4.22
CA MET A 161 -6.11 8.61 4.06
C MET A 161 -7.42 9.02 4.74
N THR A 162 -8.50 8.23 4.56
CA THR A 162 -9.80 8.51 5.20
C THR A 162 -9.67 8.59 6.72
N GLN A 163 -9.03 7.59 7.34
CA GLN A 163 -8.87 7.56 8.79
C GLN A 163 -7.96 8.68 9.30
N LEU A 164 -6.88 9.01 8.59
CA LEU A 164 -6.00 10.12 8.96
C LEU A 164 -6.70 11.47 8.86
N ALA A 165 -7.44 11.72 7.78
CA ALA A 165 -8.19 12.95 7.59
C ALA A 165 -9.29 13.13 8.66
N VAL A 166 -10.02 12.06 9.00
CA VAL A 166 -11.00 12.04 10.11
C VAL A 166 -10.32 12.33 11.44
N ALA A 167 -9.20 11.66 11.74
CA ALA A 167 -8.46 11.86 12.98
C ALA A 167 -7.89 13.28 13.12
N ALA A 168 -7.58 13.94 12.00
CA ALA A 168 -7.14 15.33 11.95
C ALA A 168 -8.29 16.35 12.11
N GLY A 169 -9.56 15.89 12.24
CA GLY A 169 -10.72 16.74 12.50
C GLY A 169 -11.31 17.38 11.24
N ASN A 170 -11.23 16.72 10.11
CA ASN A 170 -11.73 17.20 8.83
C ASN A 170 -13.10 16.62 8.49
N HIS A 171 -13.86 17.32 7.64
CA HIS A 171 -15.07 16.79 7.02
C HIS A 171 -14.69 15.91 5.82
N VAL A 172 -14.92 14.60 5.93
CA VAL A 172 -14.42 13.64 4.94
C VAL A 172 -15.53 13.13 4.04
N ILE A 173 -15.36 13.37 2.72
CA ILE A 173 -16.18 12.83 1.64
C ILE A 173 -15.45 11.65 1.03
N ALA A 174 -15.99 10.45 1.20
CA ALA A 174 -15.37 9.20 0.75
C ALA A 174 -16.12 8.58 -0.44
N VAL A 175 -15.42 8.34 -1.55
CA VAL A 175 -16.02 7.75 -2.78
C VAL A 175 -15.65 6.28 -2.89
N CYS A 176 -16.66 5.42 -3.07
CA CYS A 176 -16.47 3.96 -3.19
C CYS A 176 -17.47 3.33 -4.17
N GLY A 177 -17.34 2.02 -4.43
CA GLY A 177 -18.10 1.32 -5.47
C GLY A 177 -19.04 0.21 -5.01
N ASN A 178 -19.30 0.04 -3.71
CA ASN A 178 -20.33 -0.91 -3.24
C ASN A 178 -20.82 -0.58 -1.81
N ALA A 179 -21.92 -1.23 -1.40
CA ALA A 179 -22.58 -0.95 -0.13
C ALA A 179 -21.76 -1.36 1.09
N ASP A 180 -21.04 -2.48 1.05
CA ASP A 180 -20.24 -2.95 2.18
C ASP A 180 -19.06 -2.00 2.45
N LYS A 181 -18.41 -1.51 1.38
CA LYS A 181 -17.37 -0.48 1.47
C LYS A 181 -17.92 0.83 2.00
N ALA A 182 -19.13 1.22 1.58
CA ALA A 182 -19.77 2.44 2.07
C ALA A 182 -20.07 2.34 3.56
N ALA A 183 -20.66 1.23 4.02
CA ALA A 183 -20.92 1.00 5.43
C ALA A 183 -19.66 1.02 6.28
N TRP A 184 -18.58 0.42 5.77
CA TRP A 184 -17.29 0.43 6.45
C TRP A 184 -16.70 1.85 6.54
N LEU A 185 -16.68 2.63 5.44
CA LEU A 185 -16.18 4.01 5.44
C LEU A 185 -16.95 4.91 6.42
N ALA A 186 -18.28 4.76 6.48
CA ALA A 186 -19.08 5.45 7.48
C ALA A 186 -18.70 5.03 8.92
N SER A 187 -18.41 3.75 9.15
CA SER A 187 -18.01 3.23 10.46
C SER A 187 -16.65 3.76 10.96
N VAL A 188 -15.77 4.14 10.05
CA VAL A 188 -14.46 4.73 10.38
C VAL A 188 -14.49 6.26 10.42
N GLY A 189 -15.67 6.86 10.28
CA GLY A 189 -15.89 8.28 10.55
C GLY A 189 -15.98 9.17 9.31
N ALA A 190 -16.06 8.64 8.10
CA ALA A 190 -16.35 9.47 6.93
C ALA A 190 -17.75 10.10 7.05
N ASP A 191 -17.84 11.44 6.93
CA ASP A 191 -19.09 12.21 7.12
C ASP A 191 -20.07 12.00 5.97
N ARG A 192 -19.57 11.90 4.75
CA ARG A 192 -20.36 11.64 3.55
C ARG A 192 -19.70 10.52 2.74
N VAL A 193 -20.45 9.46 2.45
CA VAL A 193 -19.96 8.38 1.59
C VAL A 193 -20.77 8.37 0.30
N ILE A 194 -20.08 8.50 -0.83
CA ILE A 194 -20.66 8.46 -2.17
C ILE A 194 -20.40 7.08 -2.77
N ASN A 195 -21.45 6.28 -2.94
CA ASN A 195 -21.36 5.04 -3.69
C ASN A 195 -21.72 5.31 -5.15
N TYR A 196 -20.70 5.43 -6.01
CA TYR A 196 -20.87 5.81 -7.42
C TYR A 196 -21.71 4.82 -8.26
N ARG A 197 -22.07 3.66 -7.72
CA ARG A 197 -23.01 2.75 -8.37
C ARG A 197 -24.47 3.10 -8.12
N ASN A 198 -24.74 3.87 -7.08
CA ASN A 198 -26.10 4.25 -6.66
C ASN A 198 -26.41 5.72 -6.94
N GLU A 199 -25.38 6.57 -6.96
CA GLU A 199 -25.51 8.03 -7.12
C GLU A 199 -24.35 8.57 -7.94
N SER A 200 -24.58 9.65 -8.68
CA SER A 200 -23.52 10.31 -9.47
C SER A 200 -22.67 11.18 -8.56
N PRO A 201 -21.34 10.97 -8.46
CA PRO A 201 -20.47 11.83 -7.66
C PRO A 201 -20.61 13.30 -8.07
N GLY A 202 -20.59 13.64 -9.36
CA GLY A 202 -20.73 15.02 -9.81
C GLY A 202 -22.05 15.65 -9.42
N ALA A 203 -23.16 14.91 -9.45
CA ALA A 203 -24.45 15.44 -9.01
C ALA A 203 -24.49 15.71 -7.51
N VAL A 204 -23.89 14.83 -6.69
CA VAL A 204 -23.76 15.02 -5.26
C VAL A 204 -22.87 16.22 -4.95
N LEU A 205 -21.71 16.32 -5.59
CA LEU A 205 -20.76 17.41 -5.36
C LEU A 205 -21.39 18.76 -5.76
N ALA A 206 -22.06 18.83 -6.91
CA ALA A 206 -22.74 20.04 -7.34
C ALA A 206 -23.86 20.49 -6.39
N SER A 207 -24.59 19.57 -5.77
CA SER A 207 -25.72 19.90 -4.91
C SER A 207 -25.35 20.13 -3.44
N GLU A 208 -24.33 19.39 -2.93
CA GLU A 208 -23.99 19.40 -1.52
C GLU A 208 -22.66 20.14 -1.23
N TYR A 209 -21.74 20.22 -2.22
CA TYR A 209 -20.34 20.64 -2.02
C TYR A 209 -19.81 21.57 -3.14
N ALA A 210 -20.67 22.36 -3.77
CA ALA A 210 -20.22 23.28 -4.81
C ALA A 210 -19.16 24.26 -4.29
N ASP A 211 -17.99 24.31 -4.93
CA ASP A 211 -16.86 25.20 -4.61
C ASP A 211 -16.41 25.13 -3.14
N SER A 212 -16.56 23.96 -2.48
CA SER A 212 -16.29 23.82 -1.05
C SER A 212 -15.31 22.71 -0.67
N ILE A 213 -14.70 22.03 -1.64
CA ILE A 213 -13.70 21.00 -1.39
C ILE A 213 -12.34 21.67 -1.26
N ASP A 214 -11.78 21.65 -0.06
CA ASP A 214 -10.47 22.26 0.22
C ASP A 214 -9.32 21.37 -0.23
N LEU A 215 -9.47 20.03 -0.16
CA LEU A 215 -8.47 19.06 -0.60
C LEU A 215 -9.12 17.87 -1.28
N ALA A 216 -8.68 17.55 -2.50
CA ALA A 216 -9.10 16.36 -3.23
C ALA A 216 -7.94 15.37 -3.41
N MET A 217 -8.10 14.16 -2.87
CA MET A 217 -7.14 13.04 -2.99
C MET A 217 -7.66 12.05 -4.01
N ASP A 218 -7.18 12.15 -5.25
CA ASP A 218 -7.62 11.28 -6.34
C ASP A 218 -6.64 10.15 -6.64
N SER A 219 -7.15 8.92 -6.65
CA SER A 219 -6.42 7.70 -7.01
C SER A 219 -7.06 6.95 -8.18
N VAL A 220 -7.95 7.62 -8.94
CA VAL A 220 -8.71 7.02 -10.04
C VAL A 220 -8.37 7.65 -11.38
N GLY A 221 -8.31 8.99 -11.46
CA GLY A 221 -8.04 9.74 -12.69
C GLY A 221 -9.21 9.76 -13.68
N GLY A 222 -8.94 10.25 -14.90
CA GLY A 222 -9.91 10.33 -15.98
C GLY A 222 -11.12 11.21 -15.64
N ASP A 223 -12.31 10.80 -16.09
CA ASP A 223 -13.56 11.55 -15.89
C ASP A 223 -13.86 11.86 -14.41
N VAL A 224 -13.35 11.04 -13.49
CA VAL A 224 -13.50 11.28 -12.05
C VAL A 224 -12.70 12.51 -11.64
N PHE A 225 -11.45 12.60 -12.08
CA PHE A 225 -10.60 13.76 -11.81
C PHE A 225 -11.21 15.06 -12.31
N ASP A 226 -11.74 15.07 -13.54
CA ASP A 226 -12.37 16.26 -14.12
C ASP A 226 -13.56 16.74 -13.27
N VAL A 227 -14.40 15.80 -12.80
CA VAL A 227 -15.52 16.11 -11.88
C VAL A 227 -15.04 16.70 -10.55
N LEU A 228 -13.91 16.25 -10.01
CA LEU A 228 -13.40 16.78 -8.74
C LEU A 228 -12.90 18.22 -8.88
N VAL A 229 -12.16 18.49 -9.95
CA VAL A 229 -11.59 19.84 -10.20
C VAL A 229 -12.68 20.89 -10.33
N ASP A 230 -13.84 20.55 -10.90
CA ASP A 230 -14.97 21.48 -11.06
C ASP A 230 -15.61 21.91 -9.72
N HIS A 231 -15.27 21.25 -8.59
CA HIS A 231 -15.88 21.50 -7.28
C HIS A 231 -14.88 21.90 -6.19
N LEU A 232 -13.62 22.14 -6.58
CA LEU A 232 -12.62 22.65 -5.64
C LEU A 232 -12.96 24.06 -5.17
N ALA A 233 -12.69 24.32 -3.89
CA ALA A 233 -12.75 25.66 -3.33
C ALA A 233 -11.71 26.60 -3.98
N PRO A 234 -11.88 27.92 -3.92
CA PRO A 234 -10.83 28.85 -4.33
C PRO A 234 -9.56 28.63 -3.50
N ARG A 235 -8.56 27.98 -4.06
CA ARG A 235 -7.29 27.50 -3.48
C ARG A 235 -7.30 26.03 -3.02
N GLY A 236 -8.34 25.27 -3.29
CA GLY A 236 -8.37 23.83 -3.13
C GLY A 236 -7.59 23.11 -4.22
#